data_8fa184aab2c145d3868ec145be5f84db
#
_entry.id   8fa184aab2c145d3868ec145be5f84db
#
_cell.length_a   1.000
_cell.length_b   1.000
_cell.length_c   1.000
_cell.angle_alpha   90.00
_cell.angle_beta   90.00
_cell.angle_gamma   90.00
#
_symmetry.space_group_name_H-M   'P 1'
#
loop_
_entity.id
_entity.type
_entity.pdbx_description
1 polymer ?
#
loop_
_entity_poly.entity_id
_entity_poly.type
_entity_poly.pdbx_seq_one_letter_code
_entity_poly.pdbx_strand_id
1 'polypeptide(L)'
;SEPFSYDRLIRADDVLHTWPLWRRILFVQGAGLVARFRFYGVWSLSNAACILSGLAYHGVDPATHHARWTRCKNVFVMQIELAHNWKEVLDAWNANTNMWLREAVYKRLAGQRKPGFGSFMGTFLASAIWHGIAPGYYLSFVTAALGQWLARRLRKSVRPLFYADVRRPDPSWTNMSE
;
A
#
# COMPACT_ATOMS: atom_id res chain seq x y z
N SER A 1 1.87 -11.73 -26.64
CA SER A 1 2.60 -11.19 -25.48
C SER A 1 2.31 -9.71 -25.37
N GLU A 2 1.86 -9.28 -24.17
CA GLU A 2 1.55 -7.87 -23.95
C GLU A 2 2.82 -7.02 -24.06
N PRO A 3 2.78 -5.87 -24.74
CA PRO A 3 3.96 -5.06 -25.01
C PRO A 3 4.66 -4.51 -23.76
N PHE A 4 3.94 -4.40 -22.64
CA PHE A 4 4.44 -3.92 -21.33
C PHE A 4 4.32 -5.00 -20.24
N SER A 5 4.81 -6.22 -20.50
CA SER A 5 4.85 -7.28 -19.50
C SER A 5 6.23 -7.38 -18.85
N TYR A 6 6.26 -7.74 -17.56
CA TYR A 6 7.52 -8.08 -16.86
C TYR A 6 8.23 -9.28 -17.50
N ASP A 7 7.49 -10.20 -18.12
CA ASP A 7 8.04 -11.33 -18.88
C ASP A 7 8.94 -10.86 -20.02
N ARG A 8 8.58 -9.74 -20.69
CA ARG A 8 9.42 -9.15 -21.72
C ARG A 8 10.71 -8.58 -21.16
N LEU A 9 10.68 -8.00 -19.96
CA LEU A 9 11.88 -7.50 -19.29
C LEU A 9 12.86 -8.64 -18.90
N ILE A 10 12.30 -9.76 -18.46
CA ILE A 10 13.08 -10.91 -17.96
C ILE A 10 13.61 -11.78 -19.11
N ARG A 11 12.82 -11.94 -20.19
CA ARG A 11 13.15 -12.86 -21.28
C ARG A 11 13.86 -12.19 -22.49
N ALA A 12 13.86 -10.87 -22.55
CA ALA A 12 14.48 -10.13 -23.62
C ALA A 12 15.90 -9.73 -23.21
N ASP A 13 16.88 -10.57 -23.55
CA ASP A 13 18.30 -10.29 -23.34
C ASP A 13 18.73 -8.94 -23.94
N ASP A 14 18.08 -8.51 -25.04
CA ASP A 14 18.30 -7.21 -25.66
C ASP A 14 17.94 -6.05 -24.73
N VAL A 15 16.85 -6.13 -23.94
CA VAL A 15 16.41 -5.05 -23.06
C VAL A 15 17.42 -4.80 -21.92
N LEU A 16 17.98 -5.87 -21.35
CA LEU A 16 18.93 -5.76 -20.23
C LEU A 16 20.31 -5.29 -20.67
N HIS A 17 20.74 -5.67 -21.88
CA HIS A 17 22.11 -5.41 -22.34
C HIS A 17 22.24 -4.22 -23.29
N THR A 18 21.21 -3.90 -24.07
CA THR A 18 21.27 -2.84 -25.09
C THR A 18 20.63 -1.52 -24.70
N TRP A 19 19.64 -1.55 -23.77
CA TRP A 19 18.94 -0.34 -23.40
C TRP A 19 19.69 0.49 -22.35
N PRO A 20 19.77 1.80 -22.49
CA PRO A 20 20.31 2.68 -21.46
C PRO A 20 19.44 2.64 -20.20
N LEU A 21 20.05 2.90 -19.06
CA LEU A 21 19.41 2.77 -17.71
C LEU A 21 18.07 3.54 -17.63
N TRP A 22 18.02 4.77 -18.11
CA TRP A 22 16.79 5.59 -18.07
C TRP A 22 15.63 4.92 -18.81
N ARG A 23 15.87 4.30 -19.97
CA ARG A 23 14.86 3.59 -20.75
C ARG A 23 14.34 2.36 -20.01
N ARG A 24 15.23 1.62 -19.31
CA ARG A 24 14.84 0.49 -18.46
C ARG A 24 13.97 0.96 -17.29
N ILE A 25 14.33 2.08 -16.64
CA ILE A 25 13.54 2.66 -15.55
C ILE A 25 12.15 3.03 -16.04
N LEU A 26 12.03 3.77 -17.16
CA LEU A 26 10.73 4.15 -17.72
C LEU A 26 9.88 2.93 -18.11
N PHE A 27 10.50 1.89 -18.66
CA PHE A 27 9.80 0.66 -19.01
C PHE A 27 9.25 -0.05 -17.77
N VAL A 28 10.05 -0.19 -16.70
CA VAL A 28 9.62 -0.80 -15.43
C VAL A 28 8.48 0.01 -14.80
N GLN A 29 8.58 1.34 -14.80
CA GLN A 29 7.51 2.21 -14.30
C GLN A 29 6.22 2.06 -15.12
N GLY A 30 6.32 2.05 -16.45
CA GLY A 30 5.18 1.82 -17.34
C GLY A 30 4.53 0.45 -17.14
N ALA A 31 5.34 -0.60 -17.06
CA ALA A 31 4.86 -1.96 -16.78
C ALA A 31 4.16 -2.04 -15.41
N GLY A 32 4.74 -1.40 -14.39
CA GLY A 32 4.13 -1.30 -13.06
C GLY A 32 2.79 -0.55 -13.09
N LEU A 33 2.70 0.54 -13.84
CA LEU A 33 1.46 1.30 -14.00
C LEU A 33 0.36 0.46 -14.67
N VAL A 34 0.68 -0.23 -15.77
CA VAL A 34 -0.27 -1.14 -16.46
C VAL A 34 -0.74 -2.26 -15.54
N ALA A 35 0.16 -2.85 -14.75
CA ALA A 35 -0.19 -3.86 -13.77
C ALA A 35 -1.15 -3.31 -12.70
N ARG A 36 -0.89 -2.10 -12.16
CA ARG A 36 -1.77 -1.46 -11.16
C ARG A 36 -3.15 -1.14 -11.73
N PHE A 37 -3.24 -0.67 -12.98
CA PHE A 37 -4.53 -0.36 -13.61
C PHE A 37 -5.49 -1.55 -13.69
N ARG A 38 -4.99 -2.76 -13.84
CA ARG A 38 -5.82 -3.97 -13.77
C ARG A 38 -6.49 -4.11 -12.41
N PHE A 39 -5.74 -3.93 -11.34
CA PHE A 39 -6.29 -3.96 -9.98
C PHE A 39 -7.26 -2.80 -9.73
N TYR A 40 -6.94 -1.59 -10.21
CA TYR A 40 -7.84 -0.44 -10.09
C TYR A 40 -9.18 -0.72 -10.79
N GLY A 41 -9.15 -1.28 -11.99
CA GLY A 41 -10.36 -1.64 -12.73
C GLY A 41 -11.22 -2.65 -11.99
N VAL A 42 -10.63 -3.77 -11.54
CA VAL A 42 -11.35 -4.82 -10.81
C VAL A 42 -11.94 -4.30 -9.50
N TRP A 43 -11.15 -3.56 -8.70
CA TRP A 43 -11.64 -3.03 -7.43
C TRP A 43 -12.67 -1.92 -7.60
N SER A 44 -12.57 -1.10 -8.65
CA SER A 44 -13.58 -0.08 -8.96
C SER A 44 -14.89 -0.73 -9.38
N LEU A 45 -14.85 -1.79 -10.19
CA LEU A 45 -16.04 -2.54 -10.58
C LEU A 45 -16.70 -3.21 -9.37
N SER A 46 -15.91 -3.85 -8.50
CA SER A 46 -16.40 -4.44 -7.26
C SER A 46 -17.04 -3.39 -6.34
N ASN A 47 -16.42 -2.20 -6.22
CA ASN A 47 -16.98 -1.09 -5.44
C ASN A 47 -18.29 -0.57 -6.04
N ALA A 48 -18.38 -0.47 -7.37
CA ALA A 48 -19.62 -0.08 -8.06
C ALA A 48 -20.77 -1.07 -7.75
N ALA A 49 -20.51 -2.38 -7.78
CA ALA A 49 -21.47 -3.39 -7.39
C ALA A 49 -21.93 -3.23 -5.91
N CYS A 50 -21.01 -2.91 -5.01
CA CYS A 50 -21.34 -2.65 -3.62
C CYS A 50 -22.18 -1.36 -3.44
N ILE A 51 -21.95 -0.34 -4.25
CA ILE A 51 -22.77 0.89 -4.26
C ILE A 51 -24.19 0.57 -4.74
N LEU A 52 -24.32 -0.14 -5.86
CA LEU A 52 -25.63 -0.50 -6.43
C LEU A 52 -26.46 -1.40 -5.50
N SER A 53 -25.80 -2.27 -4.74
CA SER A 53 -26.49 -3.14 -3.75
C SER A 53 -26.75 -2.45 -2.41
N GLY A 54 -26.31 -1.22 -2.20
CA GLY A 54 -26.47 -0.50 -0.93
C GLY A 54 -25.41 -0.85 0.14
N LEU A 55 -24.58 -1.87 -0.07
CA LEU A 55 -23.58 -2.31 0.91
C LEU A 55 -22.50 -1.27 1.19
N ALA A 56 -22.21 -0.40 0.22
CA ALA A 56 -21.20 0.64 0.36
C ALA A 56 -21.66 1.87 1.17
N TYR A 57 -22.92 1.93 1.60
CA TYR A 57 -23.44 3.04 2.37
C TYR A 57 -22.71 3.18 3.72
N HIS A 58 -22.22 4.38 4.00
CA HIS A 58 -21.42 4.70 5.18
C HIS A 58 -21.95 5.92 5.96
N GLY A 59 -23.27 6.11 5.93
CA GLY A 59 -23.93 7.24 6.60
C GLY A 59 -23.92 8.51 5.76
N VAL A 60 -24.25 9.62 6.44
CA VAL A 60 -24.31 10.96 5.84
C VAL A 60 -23.14 11.78 6.35
N ASP A 61 -22.50 12.53 5.48
CA ASP A 61 -21.44 13.45 5.84
C ASP A 61 -22.02 14.62 6.65
N PRO A 62 -21.54 14.90 7.89
CA PRO A 62 -22.09 15.94 8.74
C PRO A 62 -21.92 17.36 8.17
N ALA A 63 -20.88 17.59 7.37
CA ALA A 63 -20.57 18.91 6.82
C ALA A 63 -21.31 19.21 5.51
N THR A 64 -21.46 18.19 4.65
CA THR A 64 -22.05 18.35 3.31
C THR A 64 -23.48 17.85 3.21
N HIS A 65 -23.97 17.13 4.20
CA HIS A 65 -25.27 16.44 4.22
C HIS A 65 -25.49 15.46 3.06
N HIS A 66 -24.41 15.04 2.37
CA HIS A 66 -24.48 14.04 1.32
C HIS A 66 -24.25 12.62 1.85
N ALA A 67 -24.94 11.65 1.26
CA ALA A 67 -24.72 10.24 1.55
C ALA A 67 -23.31 9.80 1.12
N ARG A 68 -22.58 9.14 2.02
CA ARG A 68 -21.25 8.57 1.75
C ARG A 68 -21.37 7.11 1.34
N TRP A 69 -20.68 6.76 0.25
CA TRP A 69 -20.66 5.43 -0.35
C TRP A 69 -19.24 4.84 -0.40
N THR A 70 -18.50 4.98 0.69
CA THR A 70 -17.06 4.66 0.74
C THR A 70 -16.71 3.41 1.53
N ARG A 71 -17.71 2.76 2.17
CA ARG A 71 -17.48 1.61 3.05
C ARG A 71 -16.75 0.45 2.40
N CYS A 72 -17.02 0.17 1.13
CA CYS A 72 -16.41 -0.92 0.37
C CYS A 72 -15.27 -0.46 -0.53
N LYS A 73 -14.87 0.82 -0.47
CA LYS A 73 -13.79 1.35 -1.30
C LYS A 73 -12.47 0.71 -0.90
N ASN A 74 -11.85 -0.01 -1.85
CA ASN A 74 -10.66 -0.81 -1.60
C ASN A 74 -9.37 -0.21 -2.18
N VAL A 75 -9.48 0.83 -3.02
CA VAL A 75 -8.34 1.49 -3.63
C VAL A 75 -8.54 3.00 -3.73
N PHE A 76 -7.48 3.75 -3.40
CA PHE A 76 -7.44 5.21 -3.48
C PHE A 76 -6.36 5.61 -4.47
N VAL A 77 -6.70 5.57 -5.78
CA VAL A 77 -5.75 5.68 -6.90
C VAL A 77 -4.83 6.90 -6.79
N MET A 78 -5.40 8.09 -6.55
CA MET A 78 -4.60 9.32 -6.46
C MET A 78 -3.65 9.32 -5.26
N GLN A 79 -4.03 8.68 -4.15
CA GLN A 79 -3.16 8.55 -2.99
C GLN A 79 -2.02 7.55 -3.22
N ILE A 80 -2.19 6.60 -4.16
CA ILE A 80 -1.13 5.66 -4.55
C ILE A 80 -0.16 6.33 -5.53
N GLU A 81 -0.69 6.93 -6.60
CA GLU A 81 0.15 7.48 -7.68
C GLU A 81 0.88 8.76 -7.26
N LEU A 82 0.33 9.53 -6.31
CA LEU A 82 0.92 10.76 -5.78
C LEU A 82 1.42 10.60 -4.34
N ALA A 83 1.67 9.38 -3.88
CA ALA A 83 2.10 9.12 -2.53
C ALA A 83 3.44 9.77 -2.20
N HIS A 84 3.53 10.46 -1.06
CA HIS A 84 4.77 11.07 -0.58
C HIS A 84 5.66 10.08 0.19
N ASN A 85 5.10 8.93 0.57
CA ASN A 85 5.82 7.92 1.33
C ASN A 85 5.20 6.54 1.17
N TRP A 86 5.99 5.52 1.50
CA TRP A 86 5.61 4.11 1.38
C TRP A 86 4.38 3.72 2.22
N LYS A 87 4.17 4.39 3.35
CA LYS A 87 3.01 4.13 4.21
C LYS A 87 1.71 4.53 3.51
N GLU A 88 1.68 5.69 2.85
CA GLU A 88 0.50 6.15 2.09
C GLU A 88 0.12 5.16 1.00
N VAL A 89 1.10 4.62 0.28
CA VAL A 89 0.85 3.57 -0.73
C VAL A 89 0.20 2.35 -0.09
N LEU A 90 0.74 1.85 1.03
CA LEU A 90 0.22 0.67 1.71
C LEU A 90 -1.18 0.90 2.29
N ASP A 91 -1.47 2.08 2.79
CA ASP A 91 -2.78 2.41 3.36
C ASP A 91 -3.86 2.57 2.26
N ALA A 92 -3.45 3.04 1.07
CA ALA A 92 -4.34 3.28 -0.07
C ALA A 92 -4.55 2.07 -1.00
N TRP A 93 -3.63 1.11 -0.96
CA TRP A 93 -3.66 -0.12 -1.74
C TRP A 93 -4.35 -1.24 -0.98
N ASN A 94 -5.39 -1.84 -1.57
CA ASN A 94 -6.13 -2.95 -0.96
C ASN A 94 -6.56 -2.64 0.49
N ALA A 95 -7.14 -1.45 0.68
CA ALA A 95 -7.36 -0.83 2.00
C ALA A 95 -8.18 -1.71 2.96
N ASN A 96 -9.19 -2.41 2.44
CA ASN A 96 -10.03 -3.30 3.26
C ASN A 96 -9.25 -4.52 3.76
N THR A 97 -8.40 -5.12 2.92
CA THR A 97 -7.52 -6.22 3.35
C THR A 97 -6.47 -5.72 4.35
N ASN A 98 -5.92 -4.52 4.15
CA ASN A 98 -4.99 -3.91 5.10
C ASN A 98 -5.67 -3.67 6.46
N MET A 99 -6.90 -3.16 6.46
CA MET A 99 -7.69 -3.01 7.68
C MET A 99 -7.96 -4.36 8.37
N TRP A 100 -8.36 -5.37 7.60
CA TRP A 100 -8.58 -6.72 8.13
C TRP A 100 -7.30 -7.30 8.74
N LEU A 101 -6.15 -7.20 8.06
CA LEU A 101 -4.86 -7.64 8.59
C LEU A 101 -4.49 -6.92 9.90
N ARG A 102 -4.78 -5.63 9.99
CA ARG A 102 -4.56 -4.84 11.19
C ARG A 102 -5.42 -5.33 12.36
N GLU A 103 -6.71 -5.53 12.13
CA GLU A 103 -7.65 -5.92 13.19
C GLU A 103 -7.52 -7.40 13.56
N ALA A 104 -7.45 -8.29 12.55
CA ALA A 104 -7.51 -9.72 12.77
C ALA A 104 -6.14 -10.36 13.04
N VAL A 105 -5.04 -9.76 12.58
CA VAL A 105 -3.71 -10.35 12.72
C VAL A 105 -2.82 -9.49 13.61
N TYR A 106 -2.57 -8.24 13.25
CA TYR A 106 -1.61 -7.39 13.94
C TYR A 106 -1.97 -7.15 15.40
N LYS A 107 -3.22 -6.76 15.70
CA LYS A 107 -3.68 -6.55 17.07
C LYS A 107 -3.65 -7.84 17.92
N ARG A 108 -4.00 -8.96 17.30
CA ARG A 108 -3.96 -10.26 18.01
C ARG A 108 -2.54 -10.72 18.30
N LEU A 109 -1.61 -10.56 17.37
CA LEU A 109 -0.19 -10.86 17.60
C LEU A 109 0.45 -9.94 18.65
N ALA A 110 0.00 -8.70 18.74
CA ALA A 110 0.45 -7.77 19.77
C ALA A 110 -0.13 -8.13 21.15
N GLY A 111 -1.37 -8.63 21.20
CA GLY A 111 -2.09 -8.90 22.44
C GLY A 111 -2.24 -7.63 23.29
N GLN A 112 -2.00 -7.76 24.60
CA GLN A 112 -1.99 -6.62 25.53
C GLN A 112 -0.66 -5.85 25.57
N ARG A 113 0.36 -6.34 24.85
CA ARG A 113 1.67 -5.71 24.82
C ARG A 113 1.71 -4.60 23.77
N LYS A 114 2.63 -3.64 23.94
CA LYS A 114 2.90 -2.66 22.87
C LYS A 114 3.34 -3.40 21.61
N PRO A 115 2.71 -3.10 20.46
CA PRO A 115 3.07 -3.73 19.20
C PRO A 115 4.56 -3.53 18.86
N GLY A 116 5.24 -4.63 18.56
CA GLY A 116 6.67 -4.63 18.26
C GLY A 116 6.99 -5.10 16.84
N PHE A 117 8.28 -5.31 16.60
CA PHE A 117 8.76 -5.83 15.31
C PHE A 117 8.14 -7.20 14.98
N GLY A 118 7.96 -8.08 15.98
CA GLY A 118 7.40 -9.41 15.77
C GLY A 118 5.95 -9.39 15.27
N SER A 119 5.06 -8.60 15.88
CA SER A 119 3.68 -8.46 15.42
C SER A 119 3.61 -7.79 14.04
N PHE A 120 4.49 -6.84 13.77
CA PHE A 120 4.62 -6.20 12.47
C PHE A 120 5.05 -7.20 11.38
N MET A 121 6.15 -7.92 11.58
CA MET A 121 6.65 -8.92 10.64
C MET A 121 5.67 -10.08 10.44
N GLY A 122 5.06 -10.56 11.53
CA GLY A 122 4.04 -11.61 11.48
C GLY A 122 2.82 -11.22 10.63
N THR A 123 2.44 -9.94 10.64
CA THR A 123 1.34 -9.44 9.78
C THR A 123 1.72 -9.50 8.31
N PHE A 124 2.94 -9.11 7.94
CA PHE A 124 3.41 -9.22 6.55
C PHE A 124 3.53 -10.68 6.10
N LEU A 125 3.98 -11.58 6.99
CA LEU A 125 4.02 -13.02 6.69
C LEU A 125 2.62 -13.60 6.51
N ALA A 126 1.66 -13.23 7.34
CA ALA A 126 0.26 -13.62 7.17
C ALA A 126 -0.31 -13.13 5.83
N SER A 127 0.04 -11.91 5.42
CA SER A 127 -0.31 -11.39 4.10
C SER A 127 0.33 -12.18 2.97
N ALA A 128 1.60 -12.58 3.10
CA ALA A 128 2.28 -13.41 2.10
C ALA A 128 1.60 -14.79 1.95
N ILE A 129 1.25 -15.44 3.06
CA ILE A 129 0.53 -16.72 3.06
C ILE A 129 -0.84 -16.58 2.38
N TRP A 130 -1.57 -15.49 2.65
CA TRP A 130 -2.85 -15.20 2.01
C TRP A 130 -2.73 -15.07 0.48
N HIS A 131 -1.60 -14.54 -0.03
CA HIS A 131 -1.32 -14.45 -1.46
C HIS A 131 -0.93 -15.78 -2.11
N GLY A 132 -0.48 -16.76 -1.32
CA GLY A 132 -0.15 -18.11 -1.79
C GLY A 132 1.26 -18.56 -1.42
N ILE A 133 1.64 -19.75 -1.91
CA ILE A 133 2.88 -20.44 -1.53
C ILE A 133 4.09 -20.07 -2.40
N ALA A 134 3.91 -19.30 -3.48
CA ALA A 134 5.02 -18.96 -4.38
C ALA A 134 6.09 -18.12 -3.62
N PRO A 135 7.39 -18.48 -3.71
CA PRO A 135 8.46 -17.82 -2.95
C PRO A 135 8.55 -16.31 -3.17
N GLY A 136 8.16 -15.84 -4.35
CA GLY A 136 8.14 -14.42 -4.69
C GLY A 136 7.25 -13.58 -3.76
N TYR A 137 6.13 -14.11 -3.26
CA TYR A 137 5.30 -13.40 -2.30
C TYR A 137 6.04 -13.17 -0.99
N TYR A 138 6.68 -14.19 -0.45
CA TYR A 138 7.43 -14.09 0.81
C TYR A 138 8.59 -13.10 0.69
N LEU A 139 9.35 -13.18 -0.40
CA LEU A 139 10.43 -12.23 -0.66
C LEU A 139 9.91 -10.79 -0.74
N SER A 140 8.84 -10.55 -1.50
CA SER A 140 8.25 -9.23 -1.68
C SER A 140 7.71 -8.66 -0.36
N PHE A 141 6.95 -9.44 0.40
CA PHE A 141 6.36 -8.98 1.66
C PHE A 141 7.40 -8.77 2.76
N VAL A 142 8.41 -9.64 2.87
CA VAL A 142 9.51 -9.45 3.82
C VAL A 142 10.31 -8.21 3.46
N THR A 143 10.65 -8.02 2.19
CA THR A 143 11.37 -6.83 1.72
C THR A 143 10.56 -5.56 1.99
N ALA A 144 9.26 -5.55 1.72
CA ALA A 144 8.37 -4.43 2.01
C ALA A 144 8.30 -4.12 3.51
N ALA A 145 8.23 -5.16 4.36
CA ALA A 145 8.24 -5.01 5.81
C ALA A 145 9.54 -4.39 6.31
N LEU A 146 10.69 -4.91 5.87
CA LEU A 146 12.00 -4.37 6.24
C LEU A 146 12.17 -2.93 5.76
N GLY A 147 11.80 -2.65 4.50
CA GLY A 147 11.83 -1.29 3.94
C GLY A 147 10.99 -0.31 4.74
N GLN A 148 9.76 -0.67 5.11
CA GLN A 148 8.89 0.18 5.92
C GLN A 148 9.41 0.35 7.37
N TRP A 149 9.98 -0.70 7.95
CA TRP A 149 10.57 -0.62 9.28
C TRP A 149 11.80 0.30 9.28
N LEU A 150 12.67 0.14 8.29
CA LEU A 150 13.86 0.99 8.10
C LEU A 150 13.46 2.45 7.86
N ALA A 151 12.50 2.70 6.96
CA ALA A 151 12.00 4.04 6.67
C ALA A 151 11.46 4.75 7.93
N ARG A 152 10.76 4.02 8.81
CA ARG A 152 10.31 4.56 10.10
C ARG A 152 11.47 4.90 11.04
N ARG A 153 12.51 4.07 11.08
CA ARG A 153 13.72 4.31 11.87
C ARG A 153 14.48 5.53 11.36
N LEU A 154 14.76 5.56 10.07
CA LEU A 154 15.45 6.68 9.42
C LEU A 154 14.69 7.99 9.62
N ARG A 155 13.37 7.99 9.46
CA ARG A 155 12.56 9.20 9.71
C ARG A 155 12.70 9.72 11.13
N LYS A 156 12.72 8.83 12.13
CA LYS A 156 12.90 9.23 13.53
C LYS A 156 14.30 9.81 13.80
N SER A 157 15.33 9.30 13.14
CA SER A 157 16.73 9.72 13.37
C SER A 157 17.12 10.91 12.51
N VAL A 158 16.68 10.95 11.25
CA VAL A 158 17.12 11.96 10.27
C VAL A 158 16.23 13.20 10.28
N ARG A 159 14.91 13.04 10.42
CA ARG A 159 13.99 14.20 10.41
C ARG A 159 14.32 15.30 11.42
N PRO A 160 14.69 14.98 12.68
CA PRO A 160 15.05 16.03 13.64
C PRO A 160 16.24 16.89 13.21
N LEU A 161 17.16 16.36 12.39
CA LEU A 161 18.32 17.11 11.88
C LEU A 161 17.91 18.25 10.93
N PHE A 162 16.77 18.12 10.26
CA PHE A 162 16.26 19.14 9.33
C PHE A 162 15.24 20.10 9.97
N TYR A 163 14.74 19.79 11.16
CA TYR A 163 13.70 20.56 11.85
C TYR A 163 14.17 21.06 13.23
N ALA A 164 15.47 21.24 13.42
CA ALA A 164 16.03 21.65 14.70
C ALA A 164 15.49 23.01 15.21
N ASP A 165 15.00 23.87 14.31
CA ASP A 165 14.49 25.22 14.63
C ASP A 165 12.94 25.37 14.48
N VAL A 166 12.24 24.36 14.02
CA VAL A 166 10.78 24.43 13.89
C VAL A 166 10.15 23.68 15.05
N ARG A 167 9.39 24.37 15.91
CA ARG A 167 8.51 23.75 16.91
C ARG A 167 7.88 22.53 16.29
N ARG A 168 8.03 21.35 16.94
CA ARG A 168 7.45 20.10 16.48
C ARG A 168 6.02 20.38 16.04
N PRO A 169 5.64 20.17 14.78
CA PRO A 169 4.23 20.20 14.42
C PRO A 169 3.52 19.18 15.31
N ASP A 170 2.44 19.63 15.93
CA ASP A 170 1.59 18.77 16.74
C ASP A 170 1.35 17.45 16.00
N PRO A 171 1.57 16.29 16.63
CA PRO A 171 1.34 15.00 16.00
C PRO A 171 -0.15 14.67 15.79
N SER A 172 -0.98 15.68 15.55
CA SER A 172 -2.42 15.53 15.27
C SER A 172 -2.73 14.56 14.11
N TRP A 173 -1.78 14.35 13.21
CA TRP A 173 -1.90 13.33 12.16
C TRP A 173 -1.75 11.88 12.68
N THR A 174 -1.33 11.66 13.94
CA THR A 174 -1.32 10.33 14.55
C THR A 174 -2.68 9.92 15.09
N ASN A 175 -3.62 10.86 15.19
CA ASN A 175 -4.96 10.63 15.72
C ASN A 175 -6.03 10.39 14.65
N MET A 176 -5.66 10.28 13.37
CA MET A 176 -6.61 9.91 12.30
C MET A 176 -6.86 8.39 12.21
N SER A 177 -6.83 7.71 13.34
CA SER A 177 -7.13 6.25 13.46
C SER A 177 -8.24 5.98 14.48
N GLU A 178 -9.22 6.90 14.60
CA GLU A 178 -10.53 6.59 15.19
C GLU A 178 -11.62 6.57 14.13
#